data_91d7be5dc3f3caa15358bae4ea32498c
#
_entry.id   91d7be5dc3f3caa15358bae4ea32498c
#
_cell.length_a   1.000
_cell.length_b   1.000
_cell.length_c   1.000
_cell.angle_alpha   90.00
_cell.angle_beta   90.00
_cell.angle_gamma   90.00
#
_symmetry.space_group_name_H-M   'P 1'
#
loop_
_entity.id
_entity.type
_entity.pdbx_description
1 polymer ?
#
loop_
_entity_poly.entity_id
_entity_poly.type
_entity_poly.pdbx_seq_one_letter_code
_entity_poly.pdbx_strand_id
1 'polypeptide(L)'
;MSTPETLDPLAFRAFELLRKTNQVLVTAESCTAGLIAATLARVPGMSTVLAGGFVVYQIESKVAWMNISPAVIEQHGVVSSEVAQLMADAALRNTIHATIAISITGHLGPDAPVDLDGIAWLGFAQRNYPCCSHKLHLQTTIPDPTSKPFTDSEQRLFIRHERQQDAVRQSLSFLCKKLESFHEC
;
A
#
# COMPACT_ATOMS: atom_id res chain seq x y z
N MET A 1 22.88 -2.30 -12.61
CA MET A 1 21.73 -1.82 -11.85
C MET A 1 20.50 -2.05 -12.71
N SER A 2 19.59 -2.96 -12.32
CA SER A 2 18.34 -3.17 -13.04
C SER A 2 17.49 -1.90 -12.94
N THR A 3 16.97 -1.42 -14.07
CA THR A 3 15.94 -0.36 -14.11
C THR A 3 14.80 -0.74 -13.18
N PRO A 4 14.31 0.17 -12.33
CA PRO A 4 13.16 -0.14 -11.48
C PRO A 4 11.97 -0.55 -12.36
N GLU A 5 11.37 -1.69 -12.02
CA GLU A 5 10.20 -2.22 -12.71
C GLU A 5 9.09 -1.16 -12.69
N THR A 6 8.55 -0.81 -13.85
CA THR A 6 7.48 0.18 -13.95
C THR A 6 6.19 -0.36 -13.33
N LEU A 7 5.28 0.52 -12.91
CA LEU A 7 4.04 0.11 -12.21
C LEU A 7 3.10 -0.72 -13.08
N ASP A 8 3.04 -0.46 -14.38
CA ASP A 8 2.10 -1.15 -15.28
C ASP A 8 2.40 -2.65 -15.44
N PRO A 9 3.63 -3.11 -15.67
CA PRO A 9 3.97 -4.52 -15.64
C PRO A 9 3.66 -5.21 -14.31
N LEU A 10 3.90 -4.54 -13.17
CA LEU A 10 3.53 -5.09 -11.85
C LEU A 10 2.02 -5.21 -11.68
N ALA A 11 1.25 -4.21 -12.10
CA ALA A 11 -0.20 -4.25 -12.05
C ALA A 11 -0.76 -5.38 -12.93
N PHE A 12 -0.21 -5.57 -14.13
CA PHE A 12 -0.59 -6.67 -15.01
C PHE A 12 -0.26 -8.03 -14.41
N ARG A 13 0.95 -8.19 -13.84
CA ARG A 13 1.34 -9.42 -13.14
C ARG A 13 0.43 -9.72 -11.94
N ALA A 14 0.08 -8.71 -11.14
CA ALA A 14 -0.87 -8.87 -10.04
C ALA A 14 -2.24 -9.34 -10.55
N PHE A 15 -2.74 -8.79 -11.66
CA PHE A 15 -3.99 -9.21 -12.29
C PHE A 15 -3.98 -10.69 -12.69
N GLU A 16 -2.93 -11.12 -13.41
CA GLU A 16 -2.80 -12.51 -13.83
C GLU A 16 -2.73 -13.47 -12.63
N LEU A 17 -1.98 -13.11 -11.59
CA LEU A 17 -1.86 -13.90 -10.36
C LEU A 17 -3.20 -13.96 -9.60
N LEU A 18 -3.91 -12.85 -9.46
CA LEU A 18 -5.23 -12.81 -8.82
C LEU A 18 -6.22 -13.73 -9.54
N ARG A 19 -6.25 -13.68 -10.87
CA ARG A 19 -7.09 -14.57 -11.68
C ARG A 19 -6.69 -16.03 -11.50
N LYS A 20 -5.41 -16.33 -11.62
CA LYS A 20 -4.87 -17.70 -11.53
C LYS A 20 -5.15 -18.33 -10.15
N THR A 21 -5.06 -17.53 -9.08
CA THR A 21 -5.30 -17.99 -7.72
C THR A 21 -6.78 -17.88 -7.29
N ASN A 22 -7.65 -17.41 -8.18
CA ASN A 22 -9.07 -17.16 -7.91
C ASN A 22 -9.28 -16.26 -6.68
N GLN A 23 -8.47 -15.20 -6.56
CA GLN A 23 -8.55 -14.24 -5.46
C GLN A 23 -9.22 -12.95 -5.91
N VAL A 24 -10.02 -12.37 -5.02
CA VAL A 24 -10.61 -11.03 -5.15
C VAL A 24 -9.98 -10.13 -4.10
N LEU A 25 -9.31 -9.07 -4.57
CA LEU A 25 -8.56 -8.11 -3.76
C LEU A 25 -9.43 -6.93 -3.35
N VAL A 26 -9.23 -6.47 -2.11
CA VAL A 26 -9.65 -5.13 -1.65
C VAL A 26 -8.43 -4.39 -1.09
N THR A 27 -8.35 -3.07 -1.26
CA THR A 27 -7.27 -2.24 -0.70
C THR A 27 -7.74 -1.36 0.45
N ALA A 28 -6.85 -1.04 1.40
CA ALA A 28 -7.04 0.00 2.41
C ALA A 28 -5.82 0.93 2.44
N GLU A 29 -5.99 2.13 1.93
CA GLU A 29 -4.88 3.03 1.65
C GLU A 29 -4.93 4.28 2.53
N SER A 30 -3.79 4.62 3.11
CA SER A 30 -3.57 5.86 3.82
C SER A 30 -2.62 6.76 3.02
N CYS A 31 -1.32 6.58 3.16
CA CYS A 31 -0.32 7.47 2.56
C CYS A 31 -0.30 7.47 1.01
N THR A 32 -0.78 6.42 0.37
CA THR A 32 -0.91 6.31 -1.10
C THR A 32 -2.20 6.91 -1.65
N ALA A 33 -3.18 7.21 -0.78
CA ALA A 33 -4.41 7.92 -1.12
C ALA A 33 -5.21 7.32 -2.29
N GLY A 34 -5.24 6.00 -2.44
CA GLY A 34 -5.96 5.29 -3.51
C GLY A 34 -5.09 4.96 -4.74
N LEU A 35 -3.81 5.31 -4.72
CA LEU A 35 -2.93 5.11 -5.88
C LEU A 35 -2.67 3.63 -6.19
N ILE A 36 -2.69 2.72 -5.19
CA ILE A 36 -2.59 1.27 -5.43
C ILE A 36 -3.79 0.79 -6.24
N ALA A 37 -4.99 1.09 -5.78
CA ALA A 37 -6.23 0.72 -6.48
C ALA A 37 -6.31 1.36 -7.88
N ALA A 38 -5.95 2.63 -8.00
CA ALA A 38 -5.92 3.35 -9.28
C ALA A 38 -4.91 2.76 -10.27
N THR A 39 -3.74 2.33 -9.79
CA THR A 39 -2.72 1.68 -10.62
C THR A 39 -3.21 0.31 -11.12
N LEU A 40 -3.80 -0.49 -10.24
CA LEU A 40 -4.40 -1.77 -10.62
C LEU A 40 -5.54 -1.58 -11.63
N ALA A 41 -6.42 -0.61 -11.42
CA ALA A 41 -7.57 -0.33 -12.28
C ALA A 41 -7.20 0.06 -13.73
N ARG A 42 -5.94 0.39 -14.01
CA ARG A 42 -5.44 0.63 -15.38
C ARG A 42 -5.39 -0.64 -16.24
N VAL A 43 -5.38 -1.81 -15.62
CA VAL A 43 -5.35 -3.09 -16.34
C VAL A 43 -6.76 -3.46 -16.82
N PRO A 44 -6.98 -3.65 -18.13
CA PRO A 44 -8.28 -4.08 -18.63
C PRO A 44 -8.72 -5.42 -18.01
N GLY A 45 -9.95 -5.48 -17.55
CA GLY A 45 -10.50 -6.67 -16.87
C GLY A 45 -10.26 -6.73 -15.36
N MET A 46 -9.54 -5.78 -14.77
CA MET A 46 -9.24 -5.74 -13.33
C MET A 46 -10.51 -5.78 -12.46
N SER A 47 -11.65 -5.30 -12.94
CA SER A 47 -12.94 -5.34 -12.22
C SER A 47 -13.42 -6.75 -11.86
N THR A 48 -12.85 -7.78 -12.47
CA THR A 48 -13.19 -9.18 -12.12
C THR A 48 -12.46 -9.68 -10.87
N VAL A 49 -11.40 -9.00 -10.42
CA VAL A 49 -10.53 -9.42 -9.31
C VAL A 49 -10.22 -8.31 -8.31
N LEU A 50 -10.59 -7.06 -8.58
CA LEU A 50 -10.47 -5.93 -7.65
C LEU A 50 -11.87 -5.51 -7.20
N ALA A 51 -12.19 -5.76 -5.94
CA ALA A 51 -13.47 -5.38 -5.34
C ALA A 51 -13.60 -3.86 -5.16
N GLY A 52 -12.47 -3.18 -4.91
CA GLY A 52 -12.43 -1.74 -4.64
C GLY A 52 -11.34 -1.39 -3.63
N GLY A 53 -11.44 -0.18 -3.05
CA GLY A 53 -10.48 0.29 -2.05
C GLY A 53 -11.07 1.34 -1.12
N PHE A 54 -10.61 1.31 0.12
CA PHE A 54 -10.89 2.32 1.14
C PHE A 54 -9.72 3.30 1.19
N VAL A 55 -10.01 4.59 1.11
CA VAL A 55 -9.01 5.65 1.32
C VAL A 55 -9.25 6.25 2.70
N VAL A 56 -8.44 5.83 3.67
CA VAL A 56 -8.56 6.20 5.09
C VAL A 56 -7.36 7.05 5.51
N TYR A 57 -7.31 8.28 4.98
CA TYR A 57 -6.15 9.15 5.09
C TYR A 57 -5.94 9.69 6.52
N GLN A 58 -7.00 10.18 7.14
CA GLN A 58 -7.00 10.70 8.50
C GLN A 58 -7.18 9.57 9.54
N ILE A 59 -6.79 9.84 10.78
CA ILE A 59 -6.97 8.90 11.90
C ILE A 59 -8.48 8.66 12.12
N GLU A 60 -9.27 9.71 12.06
CA GLU A 60 -10.72 9.66 12.23
C GLU A 60 -11.40 8.74 11.21
N SER A 61 -10.93 8.74 9.96
CA SER A 61 -11.42 7.81 8.93
C SER A 61 -11.08 6.36 9.24
N LYS A 62 -9.89 6.09 9.81
CA LYS A 62 -9.51 4.75 10.27
C LYS A 62 -10.42 4.26 11.40
N VAL A 63 -10.74 5.15 12.33
CA VAL A 63 -11.66 4.86 13.44
C VAL A 63 -13.09 4.64 12.92
N ALA A 64 -13.62 5.60 12.16
CA ALA A 64 -15.03 5.61 11.76
C ALA A 64 -15.37 4.53 10.71
N TRP A 65 -14.49 4.30 9.73
CA TRP A 65 -14.78 3.41 8.58
C TRP A 65 -14.18 2.03 8.73
N MET A 66 -13.09 1.91 9.48
CA MET A 66 -12.38 0.63 9.69
C MET A 66 -12.59 0.06 11.10
N ASN A 67 -13.27 0.82 11.97
CA ASN A 67 -13.48 0.44 13.38
C ASN A 67 -12.17 0.12 14.11
N ILE A 68 -11.09 0.86 13.78
CA ILE A 68 -9.80 0.73 14.49
C ILE A 68 -9.89 1.51 15.78
N SER A 69 -9.58 0.85 16.92
CA SER A 69 -9.63 1.47 18.22
C SER A 69 -8.65 2.65 18.33
N PRO A 70 -9.08 3.84 18.80
CA PRO A 70 -8.18 4.94 19.09
C PRO A 70 -7.04 4.56 20.04
N ALA A 71 -7.31 3.71 21.03
CA ALA A 71 -6.31 3.24 21.99
C ALA A 71 -5.17 2.44 21.32
N VAL A 72 -5.47 1.67 20.28
CA VAL A 72 -4.43 0.96 19.51
C VAL A 72 -3.55 1.95 18.74
N ILE A 73 -4.16 2.98 18.15
CA ILE A 73 -3.41 4.02 17.42
C ILE A 73 -2.54 4.85 18.40
N GLU A 74 -3.04 5.14 19.59
CA GLU A 74 -2.28 5.83 20.62
C GLU A 74 -1.10 4.99 21.14
N GLN A 75 -1.32 3.70 21.36
CA GLN A 75 -0.32 2.78 21.87
C GLN A 75 0.82 2.48 20.88
N HIS A 76 0.48 2.24 19.61
CA HIS A 76 1.42 1.74 18.60
C HIS A 76 1.84 2.80 17.56
N GLY A 77 1.14 3.94 17.54
CA GLY A 77 1.29 4.94 16.47
C GLY A 77 0.49 4.57 15.21
N VAL A 78 0.11 5.61 14.45
CA VAL A 78 -0.68 5.44 13.21
C VAL A 78 0.12 4.73 12.10
N VAL A 79 1.46 4.81 12.14
CA VAL A 79 2.38 4.12 11.24
C VAL A 79 3.05 2.97 11.99
N SER A 80 2.36 1.84 12.04
CA SER A 80 2.79 0.64 12.76
C SER A 80 2.32 -0.63 12.08
N SER A 81 2.94 -1.74 12.44
CA SER A 81 2.57 -3.08 11.98
C SER A 81 1.14 -3.43 12.38
N GLU A 82 0.75 -3.06 13.60
CA GLU A 82 -0.56 -3.30 14.20
C GLU A 82 -1.67 -2.58 13.43
N VAL A 83 -1.48 -1.28 13.18
CA VAL A 83 -2.47 -0.49 12.42
C VAL A 83 -2.57 -0.98 10.98
N ALA A 84 -1.47 -1.33 10.33
CA ALA A 84 -1.49 -1.89 8.98
C ALA A 84 -2.29 -3.21 8.94
N GLN A 85 -2.05 -4.15 9.87
CA GLN A 85 -2.80 -5.41 9.94
C GLN A 85 -4.29 -5.18 10.17
N LEU A 86 -4.65 -4.28 11.10
CA LEU A 86 -6.04 -3.95 11.39
C LEU A 86 -6.75 -3.28 10.21
N MET A 87 -6.04 -2.45 9.44
CA MET A 87 -6.59 -1.86 8.21
C MET A 87 -6.91 -2.95 7.17
N ALA A 88 -5.99 -3.91 6.94
CA ALA A 88 -6.20 -5.00 6.00
C ALA A 88 -7.35 -5.91 6.44
N ASP A 89 -7.39 -6.28 7.71
CA ASP A 89 -8.44 -7.11 8.28
C ASP A 89 -9.82 -6.44 8.19
N ALA A 90 -9.89 -5.15 8.54
CA ALA A 90 -11.13 -4.38 8.44
C ALA A 90 -11.63 -4.23 6.99
N ALA A 91 -10.73 -3.97 6.04
CA ALA A 91 -11.09 -3.93 4.63
C ALA A 91 -11.69 -5.25 4.15
N LEU A 92 -11.08 -6.37 4.54
CA LEU A 92 -11.54 -7.71 4.20
C LEU A 92 -12.91 -8.03 4.85
N ARG A 93 -13.12 -7.67 6.11
CA ARG A 93 -14.40 -7.85 6.80
C ARG A 93 -15.51 -7.01 6.18
N ASN A 94 -15.21 -5.77 5.81
CA ASN A 94 -16.19 -4.85 5.23
C ASN A 94 -16.51 -5.15 3.75
N THR A 95 -15.77 -6.08 3.12
CA THR A 95 -15.95 -6.46 1.71
C THR A 95 -16.19 -7.96 1.60
N ILE A 96 -17.47 -8.38 1.74
CA ILE A 96 -17.86 -9.79 1.90
C ILE A 96 -17.36 -10.68 0.76
N HIS A 97 -17.34 -10.18 -0.47
CA HIS A 97 -16.93 -10.92 -1.67
C HIS A 97 -15.40 -10.88 -1.93
N ALA A 98 -14.63 -10.08 -1.18
CA ALA A 98 -13.16 -10.11 -1.25
C ALA A 98 -12.62 -11.32 -0.49
N THR A 99 -11.54 -11.92 -0.99
CA THR A 99 -10.86 -13.07 -0.39
C THR A 99 -9.54 -12.69 0.28
N ILE A 100 -8.91 -11.61 -0.22
CA ILE A 100 -7.69 -11.04 0.34
C ILE A 100 -7.78 -9.51 0.40
N ALA A 101 -7.00 -8.93 1.31
CA ALA A 101 -6.82 -7.49 1.41
C ALA A 101 -5.36 -7.12 1.57
N ILE A 102 -4.98 -5.98 1.00
CA ILE A 102 -3.73 -5.28 1.34
C ILE A 102 -4.06 -3.91 1.91
N SER A 103 -3.24 -3.46 2.83
CA SER A 103 -3.32 -2.11 3.37
C SER A 103 -1.96 -1.44 3.40
N ILE A 104 -1.93 -0.11 3.48
CA ILE A 104 -0.70 0.64 3.66
C ILE A 104 -0.94 1.86 4.55
N THR A 105 -0.05 2.04 5.54
CA THR A 105 0.07 3.25 6.34
C THR A 105 1.53 3.66 6.41
N GLY A 106 1.85 4.95 6.34
CA GLY A 106 3.26 5.38 6.27
C GLY A 106 3.45 6.88 6.34
N HIS A 107 4.70 7.26 6.62
CA HIS A 107 5.20 8.62 6.53
C HIS A 107 6.02 8.80 5.25
N LEU A 108 5.46 9.54 4.30
CA LEU A 108 6.13 9.80 3.02
C LEU A 108 7.07 11.02 3.08
N GLY A 109 7.14 11.68 4.24
CA GLY A 109 7.96 12.88 4.42
C GLY A 109 7.52 14.08 3.54
N PRO A 110 8.36 15.15 3.48
CA PRO A 110 9.62 15.25 4.22
C PRO A 110 9.47 15.63 5.71
N ASP A 111 8.31 16.04 6.19
CA ASP A 111 8.08 16.51 7.58
C ASP A 111 7.69 15.38 8.53
N ALA A 112 8.20 14.20 8.32
CA ALA A 112 7.99 13.08 9.20
C ALA A 112 8.96 13.14 10.41
N PRO A 113 8.62 12.50 11.54
CA PRO A 113 9.61 12.22 12.58
C PRO A 113 10.82 11.49 11.97
N VAL A 114 12.04 11.84 12.42
CA VAL A 114 13.30 11.36 11.82
C VAL A 114 13.34 9.82 11.68
N ASP A 115 12.90 9.11 12.71
CA ASP A 115 12.90 7.64 12.74
C ASP A 115 11.80 6.99 11.87
N LEU A 116 10.86 7.80 11.37
CA LEU A 116 9.72 7.35 10.57
C LEU A 116 9.75 7.91 9.14
N ASP A 117 10.72 8.77 8.81
CA ASP A 117 10.81 9.36 7.48
C ASP A 117 11.07 8.29 6.41
N GLY A 118 10.16 8.21 5.44
CA GLY A 118 10.20 7.17 4.41
C GLY A 118 9.85 5.77 4.90
N ILE A 119 9.28 5.62 6.10
CA ILE A 119 8.81 4.33 6.61
C ILE A 119 7.32 4.15 6.32
N ALA A 120 6.97 2.98 5.80
CA ALA A 120 5.59 2.53 5.68
C ALA A 120 5.44 1.08 6.15
N TRP A 121 4.22 0.71 6.49
CA TRP A 121 3.85 -0.66 6.81
C TRP A 121 2.73 -1.13 5.89
N LEU A 122 2.95 -2.27 5.27
CA LEU A 122 1.92 -3.02 4.56
C LEU A 122 1.25 -3.98 5.54
N GLY A 123 -0.07 -4.09 5.45
CA GLY A 123 -0.83 -5.19 6.03
C GLY A 123 -1.33 -6.11 4.93
N PHE A 124 -1.42 -7.40 5.23
CA PHE A 124 -2.02 -8.41 4.37
C PHE A 124 -2.97 -9.26 5.20
N ALA A 125 -4.18 -9.41 4.70
CA ALA A 125 -5.20 -10.27 5.27
C ALA A 125 -5.73 -11.24 4.21
N GLN A 126 -5.97 -12.48 4.62
CA GLN A 126 -6.60 -13.53 3.83
C GLN A 126 -7.64 -14.22 4.69
N ARG A 127 -8.80 -14.57 4.11
CA ARG A 127 -9.85 -15.25 4.88
C ARG A 127 -9.34 -16.55 5.47
N ASN A 128 -9.66 -16.75 6.76
CA ASN A 128 -9.29 -17.93 7.55
C ASN A 128 -7.79 -18.09 7.85
N TYR A 129 -6.99 -17.04 7.61
CA TYR A 129 -5.56 -17.03 7.94
C TYR A 129 -5.23 -15.82 8.81
N PRO A 130 -4.20 -15.93 9.67
CA PRO A 130 -3.72 -14.79 10.44
C PRO A 130 -3.24 -13.66 9.54
N CYS A 131 -3.55 -12.42 9.92
CA CYS A 131 -3.00 -11.23 9.26
C CYS A 131 -1.48 -11.15 9.45
N CYS A 132 -0.80 -10.59 8.47
CA CYS A 132 0.62 -10.30 8.59
C CYS A 132 0.91 -8.87 8.12
N SER A 133 2.09 -8.37 8.46
CA SER A 133 2.57 -7.06 8.03
C SER A 133 4.00 -7.14 7.50
N HIS A 134 4.37 -6.13 6.73
CA HIS A 134 5.71 -5.98 6.16
C HIS A 134 6.13 -4.51 6.20
N LYS A 135 7.32 -4.26 6.75
CA LYS A 135 7.89 -2.91 6.82
C LYS A 135 8.53 -2.53 5.49
N LEU A 136 8.22 -1.35 5.00
CA LEU A 136 8.81 -0.76 3.81
C LEU A 136 9.76 0.37 4.17
N HIS A 137 10.87 0.45 3.44
CA HIS A 137 11.75 1.61 3.40
C HIS A 137 11.62 2.25 2.03
N LEU A 138 10.96 3.41 2.00
CA LEU A 138 10.64 4.10 0.75
C LEU A 138 11.83 4.89 0.24
N GLN A 139 12.15 4.68 -1.01
CA GLN A 139 13.29 5.32 -1.67
C GLN A 139 12.85 6.59 -2.39
N THR A 140 13.80 7.51 -2.53
CA THR A 140 13.67 8.70 -3.37
C THR A 140 14.86 8.71 -4.32
N THR A 141 14.60 8.79 -5.62
CA THR A 141 15.65 9.03 -6.60
C THR A 141 16.00 10.51 -6.53
N ILE A 142 17.19 10.84 -6.03
CA ILE A 142 17.65 12.22 -5.99
C ILE A 142 17.90 12.67 -7.45
N PRO A 143 17.31 13.79 -7.90
CA PRO A 143 17.61 14.33 -9.23
C PRO A 143 19.09 14.64 -9.38
N ASP A 144 19.59 14.56 -10.62
CA ASP A 144 20.96 14.94 -10.96
C ASP A 144 21.24 16.36 -10.43
N PRO A 145 22.32 16.56 -9.63
CA PRO A 145 22.68 17.88 -9.12
C PRO A 145 22.98 18.91 -10.21
N THR A 146 23.17 18.48 -11.47
CA THR A 146 23.34 19.36 -12.63
C THR A 146 22.01 19.87 -13.20
N SER A 147 20.87 19.33 -12.75
CA SER A 147 19.55 19.83 -13.10
C SER A 147 19.25 21.17 -12.43
N LYS A 148 18.27 21.90 -12.98
CA LYS A 148 17.82 23.17 -12.40
C LYS A 148 17.51 22.97 -10.91
N PRO A 149 18.02 23.81 -10.00
CA PRO A 149 17.75 23.68 -8.58
C PRO A 149 16.25 23.86 -8.32
N PHE A 150 15.71 22.91 -7.53
CA PHE A 150 14.32 23.00 -7.04
C PHE A 150 14.20 24.11 -5.99
N THR A 151 13.06 24.78 -5.95
CA THR A 151 12.64 25.48 -4.75
C THR A 151 12.36 24.47 -3.63
N ASP A 152 12.35 24.92 -2.38
CA ASP A 152 12.03 24.07 -1.23
C ASP A 152 10.67 23.35 -1.42
N SER A 153 9.65 24.06 -1.86
CA SER A 153 8.32 23.50 -2.11
C SER A 153 8.30 22.43 -3.21
N GLU A 154 9.03 22.68 -4.32
CA GLU A 154 9.15 21.71 -5.42
C GLU A 154 9.90 20.44 -4.96
N GLN A 155 10.95 20.60 -4.17
CA GLN A 155 11.70 19.47 -3.62
C GLN A 155 10.84 18.62 -2.68
N ARG A 156 10.04 19.25 -1.83
CA ARG A 156 9.12 18.56 -0.91
C ARG A 156 8.06 17.76 -1.66
N LEU A 157 7.44 18.35 -2.69
CA LEU A 157 6.48 17.66 -3.54
C LEU A 157 7.12 16.51 -4.31
N PHE A 158 8.33 16.70 -4.83
CA PHE A 158 9.07 15.67 -5.54
C PHE A 158 9.36 14.46 -4.64
N ILE A 159 9.93 14.68 -3.45
CA ILE A 159 10.23 13.60 -2.48
C ILE A 159 8.96 12.81 -2.16
N ARG A 160 7.87 13.51 -1.89
CA ARG A 160 6.61 12.86 -1.54
C ARG A 160 6.05 12.04 -2.70
N HIS A 161 6.10 12.58 -3.92
CA HIS A 161 5.65 11.87 -5.12
C HIS A 161 6.47 10.60 -5.38
N GLU A 162 7.80 10.70 -5.36
CA GLU A 162 8.69 9.56 -5.57
C GLU A 162 8.43 8.44 -4.54
N ARG A 163 8.34 8.80 -3.26
CA ARG A 163 8.04 7.84 -2.20
C ARG A 163 6.64 7.24 -2.33
N GLN A 164 5.67 7.99 -2.85
CA GLN A 164 4.33 7.47 -3.12
C GLN A 164 4.36 6.43 -4.25
N GLN A 165 5.09 6.70 -5.33
CA GLN A 165 5.30 5.75 -6.43
C GLN A 165 6.04 4.49 -5.93
N ASP A 166 7.09 4.67 -5.13
CA ASP A 166 7.85 3.56 -4.56
C ASP A 166 7.01 2.70 -3.61
N ALA A 167 6.14 3.33 -2.81
CA ALA A 167 5.19 2.63 -1.94
C ALA A 167 4.24 1.74 -2.75
N VAL A 168 3.71 2.23 -3.86
CA VAL A 168 2.86 1.44 -4.75
C VAL A 168 3.64 0.29 -5.37
N ARG A 169 4.84 0.55 -5.89
CA ARG A 169 5.71 -0.46 -6.48
C ARG A 169 6.03 -1.60 -5.51
N GLN A 170 6.44 -1.24 -4.29
CA GLN A 170 6.75 -2.24 -3.25
C GLN A 170 5.49 -3.01 -2.80
N SER A 171 4.32 -2.34 -2.73
CA SER A 171 3.04 -2.99 -2.40
C SER A 171 2.63 -4.02 -3.45
N LEU A 172 2.72 -3.67 -4.73
CA LEU A 172 2.39 -4.60 -5.83
C LEU A 172 3.38 -5.76 -5.90
N SER A 173 4.68 -5.50 -5.70
CA SER A 173 5.70 -6.55 -5.63
C SER A 173 5.44 -7.52 -4.47
N PHE A 174 5.09 -7.01 -3.31
CA PHE A 174 4.72 -7.83 -2.14
C PHE A 174 3.47 -8.68 -2.43
N LEU A 175 2.42 -8.07 -3.02
CA LEU A 175 1.20 -8.78 -3.40
C LEU A 175 1.51 -9.94 -4.36
N CYS A 176 2.29 -9.69 -5.41
CA CYS A 176 2.68 -10.74 -6.36
C CYS A 176 3.40 -11.91 -5.68
N LYS A 177 4.37 -11.63 -4.80
CA LYS A 177 5.09 -12.67 -4.04
C LYS A 177 4.14 -13.49 -3.15
N LYS A 178 3.18 -12.84 -2.49
CA LYS A 178 2.17 -13.53 -1.68
C LYS A 178 1.30 -14.45 -2.52
N LEU A 179 0.82 -13.98 -3.67
CA LEU A 179 -0.01 -14.78 -4.57
C LEU A 179 0.74 -15.97 -5.19
N GLU A 180 2.04 -15.83 -5.45
CA GLU A 180 2.89 -16.91 -5.95
C GLU A 180 3.03 -18.03 -4.91
N SER A 181 3.14 -17.68 -3.63
CA SER A 181 3.24 -18.68 -2.55
C SER A 181 1.97 -19.53 -2.36
N PHE A 182 0.82 -19.11 -2.92
CA PHE A 182 -0.43 -19.91 -2.88
C PHE A 182 -0.39 -21.14 -3.80
N HIS A 183 0.61 -21.26 -4.67
CA HIS A 183 0.75 -22.40 -5.58
C HIS A 183 1.73 -23.46 -5.09
N GLU A 184 2.44 -23.20 -4.00
CA GLU A 184 3.43 -24.13 -3.45
C GLU A 184 2.86 -25.06 -2.36
N CYS A 185 1.53 -25.04 -2.17
CA CYS A 185 0.80 -25.89 -1.22
C CYS A 185 -0.10 -26.89 -1.91
#